data_a4c0d78abeed6800b2b2b37f5b462d9b
#
_entry.id   a4c0d78abeed6800b2b2b37f5b462d9b
#
_cell.length_a   1.000
_cell.length_b   1.000
_cell.length_c   1.000
_cell.angle_alpha   90.00
_cell.angle_beta   90.00
_cell.angle_gamma   90.00
#
_symmetry.space_group_name_H-M   'P 1'
#
loop_
_entity.id
_entity.type
_entity.pdbx_description
1 polymer ?
#
loop_
_entity_poly.entity_id
_entity_poly.type
_entity_poly.pdbx_seq_one_letter_code
_entity_poly.pdbx_strand_id
1 'polypeptide(L)'
;MAKAAEIRVPNSIAVVEPSGDLVFFLRMDGAPYSAAQLAQQKAWTAARYRRPTKLFFDGVEGGHSFFLTFPGISATPGGIPIVVDGKLIGAIGVSGGNGDQDVIVSGAGADAMQ
;
A
#
# COMPACT_ATOMS: atom_id res chain seq x y z
N MET A 1 3.81 -11.62 -2.46
CA MET A 1 3.51 -12.95 -1.89
C MET A 1 4.71 -13.60 -1.22
N ALA A 2 5.80 -13.76 -1.95
CA ALA A 2 6.99 -14.42 -1.40
C ALA A 2 7.49 -13.77 -0.10
N LYS A 3 7.52 -12.43 -0.06
CA LYS A 3 8.00 -11.72 1.13
C LYS A 3 7.08 -11.89 2.32
N ALA A 4 5.76 -11.87 2.09
CA ALA A 4 4.80 -12.09 3.18
C ALA A 4 4.95 -13.50 3.78
N ALA A 5 5.15 -14.50 2.92
CA ALA A 5 5.37 -15.88 3.38
C ALA A 5 6.70 -15.98 4.14
N GLU A 6 7.75 -15.28 3.68
CA GLU A 6 9.06 -15.27 4.31
C GLU A 6 9.01 -14.71 5.73
N ILE A 7 8.28 -13.62 5.95
CA ILE A 7 8.15 -13.03 7.29
C ILE A 7 7.00 -13.63 8.10
N ARG A 8 6.27 -14.60 7.52
CA ARG A 8 5.17 -15.33 8.16
C ARG A 8 4.02 -14.45 8.61
N VAL A 9 3.72 -13.42 7.81
CA VAL A 9 2.60 -12.52 8.07
C VAL A 9 1.59 -12.66 6.93
N PRO A 10 0.37 -13.20 7.21
CA PRO A 10 -0.68 -13.25 6.20
C PRO A 10 -1.12 -11.84 5.81
N ASN A 11 -1.11 -11.55 4.52
CA ASN A 11 -1.44 -10.23 4.01
C ASN A 11 -2.52 -10.29 2.94
N SER A 12 -3.16 -9.14 2.72
CA SER A 12 -3.86 -8.85 1.49
C SER A 12 -3.02 -7.89 0.65
N ILE A 13 -2.98 -8.12 -0.65
CA ILE A 13 -2.16 -7.37 -1.58
C ILE A 13 -3.04 -6.89 -2.73
N ALA A 14 -3.01 -5.59 -3.00
CA ALA A 14 -3.75 -4.98 -4.09
C ALA A 14 -2.78 -4.26 -5.02
N VAL A 15 -3.00 -4.41 -6.34
CA VAL A 15 -2.28 -3.66 -7.36
C VAL A 15 -3.30 -2.87 -8.15
N VAL A 16 -3.04 -1.58 -8.34
CA VAL A 16 -3.95 -0.68 -9.03
C VAL A 16 -3.25 0.03 -10.19
N GLU A 17 -4.05 0.49 -11.16
CA GLU A 17 -3.60 1.38 -12.23
C GLU A 17 -3.32 2.78 -11.66
N PRO A 18 -2.69 3.68 -12.46
CA PRO A 18 -2.46 5.07 -12.02
C PRO A 18 -3.74 5.81 -11.61
N SER A 19 -4.89 5.43 -12.15
CA SER A 19 -6.18 5.99 -11.75
C SER A 19 -6.62 5.58 -10.34
N GLY A 20 -6.04 4.51 -9.81
CA GLY A 20 -6.44 3.89 -8.56
C GLY A 20 -7.38 2.69 -8.76
N ASP A 21 -7.77 2.41 -10.00
CA ASP A 21 -8.66 1.26 -10.27
C ASP A 21 -7.91 -0.05 -10.08
N LEU A 22 -8.60 -1.03 -9.49
CA LEU A 22 -8.02 -2.32 -9.13
C LEU A 22 -7.69 -3.16 -10.37
N VAL A 23 -6.45 -3.65 -10.43
CA VAL A 23 -5.98 -4.55 -11.48
C VAL A 23 -5.82 -5.97 -10.96
N PHE A 24 -5.33 -6.11 -9.75
CA PHE A 24 -5.06 -7.42 -9.15
C PHE A 24 -5.28 -7.33 -7.64
N PHE A 25 -5.84 -8.40 -7.08
CA PHE A 25 -6.04 -8.50 -5.65
C PHE A 25 -5.82 -9.94 -5.20
N LEU A 26 -5.12 -10.09 -4.08
CA LEU A 26 -4.92 -11.37 -3.45
C LEU A 26 -5.05 -11.23 -1.94
N ARG A 27 -5.84 -12.11 -1.33
CA ARG A 27 -5.92 -12.25 0.10
C ARG A 27 -5.32 -13.60 0.49
N MET A 28 -4.23 -13.57 1.27
CA MET A 28 -3.65 -14.82 1.78
C MET A 28 -4.56 -15.45 2.82
N ASP A 29 -4.52 -16.77 2.92
CA ASP A 29 -5.24 -17.48 3.97
C ASP A 29 -4.77 -16.99 5.33
N GLY A 30 -5.70 -16.73 6.23
CA GLY A 30 -5.39 -16.23 7.55
C GLY A 30 -5.26 -14.72 7.66
N ALA A 31 -5.29 -13.97 6.56
CA ALA A 31 -5.26 -12.51 6.61
C ALA A 31 -6.55 -11.98 7.27
N PRO A 32 -6.46 -10.92 8.09
CA PRO A 32 -7.66 -10.30 8.67
C PRO A 32 -8.63 -9.83 7.58
N TYR A 33 -9.92 -9.89 7.86
CA TYR A 33 -10.94 -9.45 6.88
C TYR A 33 -10.78 -7.97 6.53
N SER A 34 -10.43 -7.12 7.50
CA SER A 34 -10.21 -5.68 7.27
C SER A 34 -9.05 -5.40 6.34
N ALA A 35 -8.08 -6.32 6.25
CA ALA A 35 -6.89 -6.14 5.43
C ALA A 35 -7.23 -6.03 3.94
N ALA A 36 -8.29 -6.68 3.48
CA ALA A 36 -8.70 -6.62 2.07
C ALA A 36 -9.01 -5.18 1.65
N GLN A 37 -9.82 -4.49 2.42
CA GLN A 37 -10.20 -3.11 2.13
C GLN A 37 -9.02 -2.15 2.32
N LEU A 38 -8.27 -2.33 3.41
CA LEU A 38 -7.13 -1.48 3.70
C LEU A 38 -6.04 -1.57 2.62
N ALA A 39 -5.75 -2.78 2.12
CA ALA A 39 -4.79 -2.95 1.04
C ALA A 39 -5.20 -2.17 -0.20
N GLN A 40 -6.47 -2.25 -0.58
CA GLN A 40 -6.99 -1.54 -1.73
C GLN A 40 -6.93 -0.03 -1.53
N GLN A 41 -7.26 0.47 -0.34
CA GLN A 41 -7.21 1.90 -0.05
C GLN A 41 -5.78 2.43 -0.01
N LYS A 42 -4.84 1.67 0.50
CA LYS A 42 -3.43 2.04 0.49
C LYS A 42 -2.91 2.14 -0.94
N ALA A 43 -3.23 1.16 -1.79
CA ALA A 43 -2.85 1.20 -3.20
C ALA A 43 -3.46 2.42 -3.90
N TRP A 44 -4.76 2.66 -3.70
CA TRP A 44 -5.48 3.79 -4.27
C TRP A 44 -4.82 5.12 -3.86
N THR A 45 -4.51 5.27 -2.57
CA THR A 45 -3.87 6.48 -2.04
C THR A 45 -2.51 6.70 -2.68
N ALA A 46 -1.67 5.66 -2.75
CA ALA A 46 -0.35 5.78 -3.34
C ALA A 46 -0.41 6.16 -4.83
N ALA A 47 -1.37 5.61 -5.58
CA ALA A 47 -1.56 5.93 -6.99
C ALA A 47 -2.07 7.36 -7.18
N ARG A 48 -3.13 7.72 -6.48
CA ARG A 48 -3.81 9.00 -6.67
C ARG A 48 -3.00 10.18 -6.16
N TYR A 49 -2.26 10.01 -5.07
CA TYR A 49 -1.43 11.07 -4.50
C TYR A 49 0.04 10.93 -4.90
N ARG A 50 0.41 9.90 -5.65
CA ARG A 50 1.74 9.67 -6.24
C ARG A 50 2.87 9.67 -5.22
N ARG A 51 2.61 9.08 -4.06
CA ARG A 51 3.62 8.98 -2.99
C ARG A 51 3.32 7.81 -2.08
N PRO A 52 4.34 7.28 -1.38
CA PRO A 52 4.12 6.23 -0.39
C PRO A 52 3.16 6.70 0.70
N THR A 53 2.25 5.83 1.13
CA THR A 53 1.31 6.18 2.20
C THR A 53 2.01 6.44 3.53
N LYS A 54 3.22 5.93 3.71
CA LYS A 54 4.03 6.22 4.89
C LYS A 54 4.31 7.72 5.05
N LEU A 55 4.41 8.48 3.96
CA LEU A 55 4.60 9.93 4.04
C LEU A 55 3.43 10.62 4.72
N PHE A 56 2.21 10.17 4.47
CA PHE A 56 1.03 10.70 5.15
C PHE A 56 1.00 10.29 6.62
N PHE A 57 1.38 9.04 6.91
CA PHE A 57 1.48 8.56 8.28
C PHE A 57 2.49 9.41 9.07
N ASP A 58 3.69 9.59 8.52
CA ASP A 58 4.73 10.39 9.16
C ASP A 58 4.28 11.85 9.35
N GLY A 59 3.56 12.40 8.36
CA GLY A 59 3.01 13.75 8.45
C GLY A 59 2.02 13.91 9.59
N VAL A 60 1.09 12.96 9.74
CA VAL A 60 0.11 12.98 10.82
C VAL A 60 0.80 12.85 12.18
N GLU A 61 1.74 11.91 12.32
CA GLU A 61 2.51 11.73 13.55
C GLU A 61 3.33 12.96 13.88
N GLY A 62 3.78 13.69 12.87
CA GLY A 62 4.53 14.94 13.03
C GLY A 62 3.68 16.18 13.32
N GLY A 63 2.37 16.01 13.52
CA GLY A 63 1.47 17.10 13.85
C GLY A 63 0.67 17.68 12.70
N HIS A 64 0.80 17.14 11.48
CA HIS A 64 0.06 17.60 10.30
C HIS A 64 -1.23 16.80 10.12
N SER A 65 -2.11 16.86 11.11
CA SER A 65 -3.36 16.10 11.11
C SER A 65 -4.29 16.45 9.95
N PHE A 66 -4.08 17.59 9.27
CA PHE A 66 -4.90 17.98 8.13
C PHE A 66 -4.86 16.96 6.97
N PHE A 67 -3.81 16.12 6.88
CA PHE A 67 -3.77 15.07 5.88
C PHE A 67 -4.96 14.12 5.99
N LEU A 68 -5.53 13.96 7.18
CA LEU A 68 -6.69 13.08 7.38
C LEU A 68 -7.96 13.61 6.71
N THR A 69 -7.96 14.88 6.30
CA THR A 69 -9.09 15.47 5.57
C THR A 69 -9.03 15.25 4.06
N PHE A 70 -7.92 14.73 3.54
CA PHE A 70 -7.79 14.47 2.10
C PHE A 70 -8.74 13.35 1.69
N PRO A 71 -9.51 13.52 0.59
CA PRO A 71 -10.51 12.53 0.20
C PRO A 71 -9.90 11.13 -0.02
N GLY A 72 -10.50 10.15 0.62
CA GLY A 72 -10.17 8.74 0.42
C GLY A 72 -8.81 8.30 0.93
N ILE A 73 -8.09 9.16 1.63
CA ILE A 73 -6.72 8.85 2.05
C ILE A 73 -6.68 7.73 3.09
N SER A 74 -5.68 6.85 2.94
CA SER A 74 -5.29 5.91 3.97
C SER A 74 -3.90 6.32 4.46
N ALA A 75 -3.82 6.94 5.63
CA ALA A 75 -2.58 7.51 6.16
C ALA A 75 -1.82 6.49 7.01
N THR A 76 -1.68 5.27 6.51
CA THR A 76 -0.93 4.20 7.17
C THR A 76 0.09 3.61 6.20
N PRO A 77 1.26 3.15 6.70
CA PRO A 77 2.28 2.58 5.83
C PRO A 77 1.79 1.33 5.10
N GLY A 78 2.29 1.09 3.91
CA GLY A 78 2.00 -0.12 3.15
C GLY A 78 1.57 0.10 1.71
N GLY A 79 1.30 1.35 1.29
CA GLY A 79 1.01 1.70 -0.08
C GLY A 79 2.23 2.33 -0.74
N ILE A 80 2.63 1.83 -1.91
CA ILE A 80 3.83 2.32 -2.61
C ILE A 80 3.51 2.49 -4.09
N PRO A 81 3.79 3.67 -4.68
CA PRO A 81 3.68 3.85 -6.12
C PRO A 81 4.73 3.02 -6.85
N ILE A 82 4.37 2.49 -8.01
CA ILE A 82 5.27 1.76 -8.89
C ILE A 82 5.68 2.70 -10.00
N VAL A 83 6.97 3.05 -10.03
CA VAL A 83 7.51 4.02 -10.99
C VAL A 83 8.58 3.34 -11.83
N VAL A 84 8.44 3.43 -13.16
CA VAL A 84 9.41 2.89 -14.11
C VAL A 84 9.83 4.02 -15.05
N ASP A 85 11.13 4.27 -15.12
CA ASP A 85 11.71 5.34 -15.95
C ASP A 85 11.06 6.71 -15.67
N GLY A 86 10.81 7.01 -14.39
CA GLY A 86 10.21 8.25 -13.95
C GLY A 86 8.71 8.35 -14.17
N LYS A 87 8.08 7.29 -14.69
CA LYS A 87 6.65 7.29 -15.00
C LYS A 87 5.90 6.40 -14.03
N LEU A 88 4.82 6.93 -13.46
CA LEU A 88 3.92 6.15 -12.61
C LEU A 88 3.13 5.16 -13.46
N ILE A 89 3.30 3.86 -13.19
CA ILE A 89 2.57 2.81 -13.91
C ILE A 89 1.50 2.14 -13.06
N GLY A 90 1.46 2.43 -11.76
CA GLY A 90 0.49 1.87 -10.85
C GLY A 90 0.93 2.04 -9.42
N ALA A 91 0.31 1.29 -8.53
CA ALA A 91 0.71 1.24 -7.12
C ALA A 91 0.35 -0.11 -6.52
N ILE A 92 1.02 -0.44 -5.43
CA ILE A 92 0.75 -1.65 -4.66
C ILE A 92 0.37 -1.24 -3.24
N GLY A 93 -0.63 -1.91 -2.68
CA GLY A 93 -1.03 -1.75 -1.28
C GLY A 93 -1.02 -3.09 -0.58
N VAL A 94 -0.48 -3.10 0.63
CA VAL A 94 -0.38 -4.30 1.46
C VAL A 94 -0.93 -4.00 2.84
N SER A 95 -1.73 -4.91 3.37
CA SER A 95 -2.25 -4.83 4.72
C SER A 95 -2.35 -6.22 5.33
N GLY A 96 -2.13 -6.34 6.63
CA GLY A 96 -2.21 -7.61 7.36
C GLY A 96 -1.21 -7.70 8.49
N GLY A 97 -0.07 -7.05 8.37
CA GLY A 97 0.91 -6.94 9.44
C GLY A 97 0.83 -5.60 10.14
N ASN A 98 1.87 -5.22 10.87
CA ASN A 98 2.01 -3.84 11.33
C ASN A 98 2.51 -2.98 10.18
N GLY A 99 2.57 -1.65 10.38
CA GLY A 99 2.98 -0.73 9.32
C GLY A 99 4.35 -1.05 8.73
N ASP A 100 5.32 -1.40 9.56
CA ASP A 100 6.68 -1.72 9.10
C ASP A 100 6.71 -3.00 8.26
N GLN A 101 5.96 -4.03 8.68
CA GLN A 101 5.84 -5.28 7.93
C GLN A 101 5.17 -5.05 6.58
N ASP A 102 4.13 -4.23 6.54
CA ASP A 102 3.41 -3.92 5.31
C ASP A 102 4.32 -3.17 4.32
N VAL A 103 5.18 -2.28 4.80
CA VAL A 103 6.18 -1.60 3.95
C VAL A 103 7.18 -2.58 3.37
N ILE A 104 7.66 -3.55 4.15
CA ILE A 104 8.61 -4.55 3.66
C ILE A 104 8.00 -5.35 2.50
N VAL A 105 6.77 -5.80 2.66
CA VAL A 105 6.09 -6.60 1.63
C VAL A 105 5.78 -5.76 0.40
N SER A 106 5.25 -4.55 0.57
CA SER A 106 4.91 -3.69 -0.56
C SER A 106 6.16 -3.23 -1.32
N GLY A 107 7.25 -2.94 -0.61
CA GLY A 107 8.53 -2.58 -1.23
C GLY A 107 9.08 -3.71 -2.08
N ALA A 108 9.03 -4.95 -1.59
CA ALA A 108 9.47 -6.11 -2.35
C ALA A 108 8.62 -6.31 -3.61
N GLY A 109 7.30 -6.10 -3.51
CA GLY A 109 6.40 -6.20 -4.67
C GLY A 109 6.67 -5.13 -5.72
N ALA A 110 6.85 -3.87 -5.29
CA ALA A 110 7.14 -2.76 -6.19
C ALA A 110 8.49 -2.98 -6.89
N ASP A 111 9.51 -3.42 -6.16
CA ASP A 111 10.83 -3.70 -6.73
C ASP A 111 10.76 -4.81 -7.80
N ALA A 112 9.96 -5.82 -7.59
CA ALA A 112 9.81 -6.93 -8.53
C ALA A 112 9.15 -6.49 -9.85
N MET A 113 8.45 -5.37 -9.87
CA MET A 113 7.75 -4.87 -11.05
C MET A 113 8.53 -3.82 -11.83
N GLN A 114 9.73 -3.47 -11.36
CA GLN A 114 10.57 -2.48 -12.03
C GLN A 114 11.58 -3.10 -12.99
#